data_42d3179a906d8c22f8b891aac0a5be2d
#
_entry.id   42d3179a906d8c22f8b891aac0a5be2d
#
_cell.length_a   1.000
_cell.length_b   1.000
_cell.length_c   1.000
_cell.angle_alpha   90.00
_cell.angle_beta   90.00
_cell.angle_gamma   90.00
#
_symmetry.space_group_name_H-M   'P 1'
#
loop_
_entity.id
_entity.type
_entity.pdbx_description
1 polymer ?
#
loop_
_entity_poly.entity_id
_entity_poly.type
_entity_poly.pdbx_seq_one_letter_code
_entity_poly.pdbx_strand_id
1 'polypeptide(L)'
;LVEESVLGWEELELEVVRDSKNQMITVCFIENVDAMGVHTGDSYCVAPMLTIAPELQQRLQKYSYDIVEAIQVIGGTNIQFAHDPKTGRVVVIEINPRTSRSSALASKATGFPIAMVSSMLAGGVTLDEIPYWREGTLDKYAPWGDYVVVKFCRWAFEKFKGVEDKLGTQMRAVGEAMSIGKTYKEAF
;
A
#
# COMPACT_ATOMS: atom_id res chain seq x y z
N LEU A 1 -1.37 -19.61 -17.26
CA LEU A 1 -0.16 -19.44 -16.44
C LEU A 1 -0.11 -20.50 -15.36
N VAL A 2 1.07 -20.98 -15.05
CA VAL A 2 1.35 -21.85 -13.91
C VAL A 2 2.40 -21.12 -13.09
N GLU A 3 2.08 -20.86 -11.83
CA GLU A 3 2.90 -20.05 -10.93
C GLU A 3 3.15 -20.80 -9.61
N GLU A 4 4.22 -20.44 -8.91
CA GLU A 4 4.46 -20.91 -7.57
C GLU A 4 3.38 -20.37 -6.61
N SER A 5 2.80 -21.24 -5.80
CA SER A 5 1.80 -20.81 -4.83
C SER A 5 2.45 -20.16 -3.61
N VAL A 6 1.99 -18.96 -3.30
CA VAL A 6 2.36 -18.22 -2.07
C VAL A 6 1.19 -18.18 -1.08
N LEU A 7 0.24 -19.10 -1.21
CA LEU A 7 -0.93 -19.17 -0.35
C LEU A 7 -0.53 -19.25 1.13
N GLY A 8 -1.12 -18.40 1.95
CA GLY A 8 -0.88 -18.32 3.38
C GLY A 8 0.36 -17.50 3.80
N TRP A 9 1.10 -16.93 2.85
CA TRP A 9 2.17 -15.97 3.16
C TRP A 9 1.57 -14.63 3.61
N GLU A 10 2.37 -13.81 4.27
CA GLU A 10 1.99 -12.44 4.61
C GLU A 10 1.88 -11.58 3.36
N GLU A 11 0.84 -10.76 3.28
CA GLU A 11 0.64 -9.81 2.20
C GLU A 11 0.97 -8.40 2.68
N LEU A 12 1.91 -7.75 2.00
CA LEU A 12 2.46 -6.45 2.38
C LEU A 12 2.42 -5.50 1.19
N GLU A 13 2.12 -4.22 1.45
CA GLU A 13 2.02 -3.22 0.40
C GLU A 13 2.78 -1.95 0.75
N LEU A 14 3.34 -1.30 -0.25
CA LEU A 14 3.90 0.04 -0.15
C LEU A 14 3.25 0.97 -1.17
N GLU A 15 2.92 2.17 -0.72
CA GLU A 15 2.59 3.29 -1.59
C GLU A 15 3.84 4.17 -1.74
N VAL A 16 4.35 4.26 -2.96
CA VAL A 16 5.58 4.98 -3.30
C VAL A 16 5.29 6.05 -4.34
N VAL A 17 5.99 7.16 -4.26
CA VAL A 17 5.94 8.23 -5.25
C VAL A 17 7.34 8.50 -5.78
N ARG A 18 7.50 8.61 -7.10
CA ARG A 18 8.76 8.90 -7.80
C ARG A 18 8.57 10.06 -8.77
N ASP A 19 9.56 10.95 -8.85
CA ASP A 19 9.57 12.06 -9.80
C ASP A 19 10.55 11.85 -10.98
N SER A 20 10.62 12.84 -11.86
CA SER A 20 11.49 12.81 -13.05
C SER A 20 12.99 12.91 -12.75
N LYS A 21 13.36 13.41 -11.56
CA LYS A 21 14.75 13.45 -11.07
C LYS A 21 15.18 12.17 -10.36
N ASN A 22 14.35 11.12 -10.38
CA ASN A 22 14.56 9.88 -9.65
C ASN A 22 14.56 10.05 -8.11
N GLN A 23 13.92 11.10 -7.61
CA GLN A 23 13.65 11.25 -6.18
C GLN A 23 12.45 10.37 -5.82
N MET A 24 12.54 9.67 -4.70
CA MET A 24 11.54 8.69 -4.29
C MET A 24 11.20 8.83 -2.82
N ILE A 25 9.92 8.68 -2.49
CA ILE A 25 9.43 8.67 -1.12
C ILE A 25 8.46 7.51 -0.94
N THR A 26 8.47 6.90 0.24
CA THR A 26 7.42 5.96 0.66
C THR A 26 6.38 6.75 1.43
N VAL A 27 5.16 6.74 0.93
CA VAL A 27 4.04 7.45 1.56
C VAL A 27 3.47 6.64 2.71
N CYS A 28 3.34 5.33 2.52
CA CYS A 28 2.69 4.46 3.50
C CYS A 28 3.21 3.01 3.39
N PHE A 29 3.39 2.38 4.53
CA PHE A 29 3.60 0.95 4.68
C PHE A 29 2.30 0.32 5.17
N ILE A 30 1.79 -0.68 4.46
CA ILE A 30 0.49 -1.30 4.72
C ILE A 30 0.69 -2.81 4.94
N GLU A 31 0.13 -3.30 6.02
CA GLU A 31 0.09 -4.72 6.36
C GLU A 31 -1.34 -5.24 6.16
N ASN A 32 -1.50 -6.26 5.33
CA ASN A 32 -2.78 -6.95 5.19
C ASN A 32 -2.90 -8.00 6.31
N VAL A 33 -4.02 -8.02 6.99
CA VAL A 33 -4.27 -8.96 8.10
C VAL A 33 -4.70 -10.32 7.54
N ASP A 34 -5.40 -10.33 6.42
CA ASP A 34 -5.66 -11.55 5.67
C ASP A 34 -4.39 -11.99 4.93
N ALA A 35 -4.08 -13.27 5.01
CA ALA A 35 -2.93 -13.84 4.30
C ALA A 35 -3.16 -13.92 2.79
N MET A 36 -2.10 -14.14 2.03
CA MET A 36 -2.16 -14.43 0.60
C MET A 36 -3.15 -15.55 0.30
N GLY A 37 -4.00 -15.31 -0.70
CA GLY A 37 -5.13 -16.16 -1.07
C GLY A 37 -6.47 -15.43 -0.98
N VAL A 38 -6.53 -14.33 -0.24
CA VAL A 38 -7.62 -13.35 -0.29
C VAL A 38 -7.19 -12.22 -1.22
N HIS A 39 -8.10 -11.76 -2.09
CA HIS A 39 -7.80 -10.63 -2.98
C HIS A 39 -7.53 -9.37 -2.15
N THR A 40 -6.44 -8.65 -2.45
CA THR A 40 -6.01 -7.44 -1.72
C THR A 40 -7.14 -6.41 -1.54
N GLY A 41 -8.00 -6.27 -2.54
CA GLY A 41 -9.18 -5.40 -2.48
C GLY A 41 -10.25 -5.83 -1.48
N ASP A 42 -10.22 -7.09 -1.02
CA ASP A 42 -11.15 -7.68 -0.05
C ASP A 42 -10.56 -7.79 1.34
N SER A 43 -9.23 -7.77 1.42
CA SER A 43 -8.48 -7.86 2.67
C SER A 43 -8.73 -6.65 3.55
N TYR A 44 -8.86 -6.85 4.85
CA TYR A 44 -8.71 -5.73 5.73
C TYR A 44 -7.24 -5.52 6.07
N CYS A 45 -6.83 -4.27 6.17
CA CYS A 45 -5.43 -3.94 6.35
C CYS A 45 -5.22 -2.84 7.39
N VAL A 46 -4.00 -2.74 7.85
CA VAL A 46 -3.56 -1.80 8.88
C VAL A 46 -2.37 -0.97 8.39
N ALA A 47 -2.36 0.29 8.74
CA ALA A 47 -1.26 1.21 8.53
C ALA A 47 -1.00 2.01 9.83
N PRO A 48 0.28 2.18 10.23
CA PRO A 48 1.48 1.57 9.62
C PRO A 48 1.53 0.05 9.84
N MET A 49 2.51 -0.63 9.24
CA MET A 49 2.80 -2.03 9.56
C MET A 49 3.13 -2.18 11.04
N LEU A 50 2.41 -3.06 11.74
CA LEU A 50 2.52 -3.22 13.21
C LEU A 50 3.35 -4.44 13.60
N THR A 51 3.28 -5.52 12.83
CA THR A 51 3.94 -6.80 13.18
C THR A 51 5.20 -7.05 12.36
N ILE A 52 5.43 -6.26 11.33
CA ILE A 52 6.54 -6.42 10.40
C ILE A 52 7.80 -5.72 10.94
N ALA A 53 8.89 -6.47 11.07
CA ALA A 53 10.16 -5.95 11.56
C ALA A 53 10.69 -4.79 10.70
N PRO A 54 11.32 -3.76 11.31
CA PRO A 54 11.84 -2.60 10.59
C PRO A 54 12.83 -2.96 9.47
N GLU A 55 13.63 -4.00 9.64
CA GLU A 55 14.60 -4.48 8.66
C GLU A 55 13.90 -5.01 7.39
N LEU A 56 12.76 -5.69 7.56
CA LEU A 56 11.95 -6.13 6.43
C LEU A 56 11.29 -4.93 5.74
N GLN A 57 10.75 -3.96 6.50
CA GLN A 57 10.18 -2.74 5.94
C GLN A 57 11.20 -1.98 5.09
N GLN A 58 12.44 -1.82 5.56
CA GLN A 58 13.53 -1.19 4.80
C GLN A 58 13.88 -1.98 3.53
N ARG A 59 13.89 -3.31 3.61
CA ARG A 59 14.12 -4.18 2.45
C ARG A 59 13.02 -4.03 1.40
N LEU A 60 11.76 -4.00 1.82
CA LEU A 60 10.62 -3.76 0.93
C LEU A 60 10.67 -2.37 0.29
N GLN A 61 11.05 -1.35 1.05
CA GLN A 61 11.24 0.00 0.53
C GLN A 61 12.31 0.03 -0.56
N LYS A 62 13.46 -0.60 -0.31
CA LYS A 62 14.53 -0.70 -1.32
C LYS A 62 14.03 -1.40 -2.58
N TYR A 63 13.37 -2.54 -2.45
CA TYR A 63 12.81 -3.26 -3.61
C TYR A 63 11.80 -2.41 -4.38
N SER A 64 10.95 -1.67 -3.67
CA SER A 64 9.99 -0.76 -4.28
C SER A 64 10.68 0.33 -5.09
N TYR A 65 11.75 0.92 -4.58
CA TYR A 65 12.50 1.95 -5.27
C TYR A 65 13.21 1.39 -6.51
N ASP A 66 13.87 0.24 -6.39
CA ASP A 66 14.50 -0.45 -7.52
C ASP A 66 13.48 -0.75 -8.64
N ILE A 67 12.27 -1.17 -8.27
CA ILE A 67 11.18 -1.47 -9.23
C ILE A 67 10.68 -0.20 -9.93
N VAL A 68 10.32 0.84 -9.19
CA VAL A 68 9.75 2.05 -9.81
C VAL A 68 10.78 2.80 -10.64
N GLU A 69 12.07 2.70 -10.29
CA GLU A 69 13.16 3.18 -11.12
C GLU A 69 13.28 2.37 -12.41
N ALA A 70 13.29 1.04 -12.32
CA ALA A 70 13.44 0.16 -13.48
C ALA A 70 12.35 0.36 -14.54
N ILE A 71 11.10 0.61 -14.10
CA ILE A 71 9.96 0.84 -14.99
C ILE A 71 9.71 2.32 -15.30
N GLN A 72 10.53 3.24 -14.76
CA GLN A 72 10.49 4.68 -15.03
C GLN A 72 9.14 5.34 -14.71
N VAL A 73 8.44 4.89 -13.65
CA VAL A 73 7.19 5.52 -13.22
C VAL A 73 7.43 6.95 -12.76
N ILE A 74 6.54 7.85 -13.13
CA ILE A 74 6.43 9.21 -12.58
C ILE A 74 5.07 9.30 -11.88
N GLY A 75 5.07 9.61 -10.59
CA GLY A 75 3.87 9.67 -9.76
C GLY A 75 3.76 8.52 -8.78
N GLY A 76 2.52 8.27 -8.32
CA GLY A 76 2.23 7.25 -7.31
C GLY A 76 2.16 5.83 -7.87
N THR A 77 2.63 4.89 -7.08
CA THR A 77 2.64 3.46 -7.41
C THR A 77 2.36 2.64 -6.16
N ASN A 78 1.42 1.72 -6.27
CA ASN A 78 1.22 0.66 -5.27
C ASN A 78 2.04 -0.57 -5.67
N ILE A 79 2.77 -1.13 -4.72
CA ILE A 79 3.56 -2.35 -4.92
C ILE A 79 3.14 -3.36 -3.86
N GLN A 80 2.84 -4.59 -4.32
CA GLN A 80 2.37 -5.68 -3.48
C GLN A 80 3.43 -6.78 -3.40
N PHE A 81 3.66 -7.25 -2.19
CA PHE A 81 4.63 -8.28 -1.87
C PHE A 81 3.99 -9.43 -1.10
N ALA A 82 4.48 -10.63 -1.33
CA ALA A 82 4.27 -11.77 -0.44
C ALA A 82 5.57 -12.06 0.33
N HIS A 83 5.46 -12.25 1.63
CA HIS A 83 6.57 -12.60 2.51
C HIS A 83 6.30 -13.93 3.20
N ASP A 84 7.25 -14.84 3.11
CA ASP A 84 7.22 -16.07 3.89
C ASP A 84 7.91 -15.86 5.24
N PRO A 85 7.17 -15.80 6.36
CA PRO A 85 7.77 -15.57 7.68
C PRO A 85 8.68 -16.71 8.17
N LYS A 86 8.59 -17.90 7.54
CA LYS A 86 9.41 -19.06 7.91
C LYS A 86 10.80 -19.01 7.28
N THR A 87 10.88 -18.58 6.04
CA THR A 87 12.14 -18.57 5.27
C THR A 87 12.71 -17.17 5.10
N GLY A 88 11.91 -16.12 5.34
CA GLY A 88 12.26 -14.73 5.09
C GLY A 88 12.26 -14.36 3.58
N ARG A 89 11.75 -15.24 2.72
CA ARG A 89 11.64 -15.01 1.27
C ARG A 89 10.58 -13.96 0.99
N VAL A 90 10.91 -13.03 0.09
CA VAL A 90 9.99 -12.02 -0.43
C VAL A 90 9.80 -12.22 -1.92
N VAL A 91 8.56 -12.12 -2.39
CA VAL A 91 8.19 -12.16 -3.81
C VAL A 91 7.36 -10.92 -4.13
N VAL A 92 7.61 -10.33 -5.28
CA VAL A 92 6.75 -9.26 -5.84
C VAL A 92 5.52 -9.93 -6.45
N ILE A 93 4.34 -9.49 -6.05
CA ILE A 93 3.07 -10.01 -6.59
C ILE A 93 2.65 -9.19 -7.80
N GLU A 94 2.50 -7.90 -7.61
CA GLU A 94 2.20 -6.98 -8.69
C GLU A 94 2.59 -5.55 -8.37
N ILE A 95 2.62 -4.74 -9.40
CA ILE A 95 2.78 -3.31 -9.29
C ILE A 95 1.65 -2.60 -10.03
N ASN A 96 1.12 -1.56 -9.41
CA ASN A 96 0.05 -0.74 -9.94
C ASN A 96 0.58 0.69 -10.12
N PRO A 97 1.16 1.05 -11.31
CA PRO A 97 1.76 2.38 -11.54
C PRO A 97 0.70 3.44 -11.80
N ARG A 98 -0.20 3.61 -10.87
CA ARG A 98 -1.33 4.52 -10.91
C ARG A 98 -1.86 4.76 -9.50
N THR A 99 -2.60 5.84 -9.30
CA THR A 99 -3.42 6.01 -8.10
C THR A 99 -4.55 4.96 -8.08
N SER A 100 -4.85 4.46 -6.90
CA SER A 100 -5.80 3.37 -6.67
C SER A 100 -6.64 3.63 -5.43
N ARG A 101 -7.50 2.68 -5.06
CA ARG A 101 -8.23 2.74 -3.78
C ARG A 101 -7.27 2.70 -2.58
N SER A 102 -6.23 1.89 -2.64
CA SER A 102 -5.19 1.86 -1.60
C SER A 102 -4.43 3.19 -1.51
N SER A 103 -4.16 3.86 -2.64
CA SER A 103 -3.59 5.21 -2.64
C SER A 103 -4.53 6.23 -1.98
N ALA A 104 -5.83 6.15 -2.24
CA ALA A 104 -6.82 7.02 -1.60
C ALA A 104 -6.89 6.78 -0.09
N LEU A 105 -6.84 5.50 0.32
CA LEU A 105 -6.80 5.12 1.73
C LEU A 105 -5.51 5.60 2.40
N ALA A 106 -4.35 5.36 1.78
CA ALA A 106 -3.06 5.82 2.26
C ALA A 106 -3.02 7.35 2.40
N SER A 107 -3.61 8.07 1.44
CA SER A 107 -3.73 9.53 1.51
C SER A 107 -4.55 9.99 2.73
N LYS A 108 -5.65 9.32 3.02
CA LYS A 108 -6.47 9.61 4.22
C LYS A 108 -5.74 9.22 5.50
N ALA A 109 -5.06 8.08 5.49
CA ALA A 109 -4.34 7.56 6.66
C ALA A 109 -3.14 8.44 7.04
N THR A 110 -2.43 8.98 6.07
CA THR A 110 -1.19 9.74 6.29
C THR A 110 -1.37 11.25 6.19
N GLY A 111 -2.46 11.71 5.58
CA GLY A 111 -2.64 13.11 5.19
C GLY A 111 -1.82 13.51 3.96
N PHE A 112 -1.10 12.59 3.32
CA PHE A 112 -0.32 12.86 2.12
C PHE A 112 -1.21 12.79 0.86
N PRO A 113 -1.34 13.86 0.08
CA PRO A 113 -2.28 13.91 -1.05
C PRO A 113 -1.66 13.27 -2.30
N ILE A 114 -1.58 11.94 -2.35
CA ILE A 114 -0.91 11.18 -3.42
C ILE A 114 -1.38 11.59 -4.82
N ALA A 115 -2.69 11.71 -5.04
CA ALA A 115 -3.23 12.05 -6.36
C ALA A 115 -2.83 13.45 -6.83
N MET A 116 -2.88 14.44 -5.93
CA MET A 116 -2.47 15.81 -6.22
C MET A 116 -0.97 15.86 -6.56
N VAL A 117 -0.13 15.26 -5.71
CA VAL A 117 1.32 15.22 -5.91
C VAL A 117 1.64 14.50 -7.23
N SER A 118 1.04 13.33 -7.48
CA SER A 118 1.24 12.59 -8.75
C SER A 118 0.89 13.44 -9.98
N SER A 119 -0.17 14.25 -9.91
CA SER A 119 -0.55 15.16 -11.01
C SER A 119 0.47 16.27 -11.20
N MET A 120 1.02 16.83 -10.13
CA MET A 120 2.08 17.84 -10.21
C MET A 120 3.35 17.25 -10.82
N LEU A 121 3.74 16.04 -10.41
CA LEU A 121 4.91 15.35 -10.96
C LEU A 121 4.73 15.03 -12.46
N ALA A 122 3.52 14.62 -12.87
CA ALA A 122 3.19 14.41 -14.28
C ALA A 122 3.25 15.71 -15.09
N GLY A 123 2.98 16.84 -14.45
CA GLY A 123 3.15 18.19 -15.03
C GLY A 123 4.59 18.68 -15.06
N GLY A 124 5.56 17.89 -14.61
CA GLY A 124 6.99 18.21 -14.64
C GLY A 124 7.56 18.84 -13.37
N VAL A 125 6.74 19.05 -12.33
CA VAL A 125 7.22 19.50 -11.00
C VAL A 125 7.95 18.34 -10.33
N THR A 126 8.95 18.62 -9.52
CA THR A 126 9.72 17.60 -8.80
C THR A 126 9.49 17.68 -7.29
N LEU A 127 9.78 16.60 -6.56
CA LEU A 127 9.51 16.51 -5.12
C LEU A 127 10.20 17.59 -4.29
N ASP A 128 11.41 17.98 -4.69
CA ASP A 128 12.19 19.05 -4.06
C ASP A 128 11.66 20.47 -4.36
N GLU A 129 10.69 20.61 -5.27
CA GLU A 129 10.00 21.86 -5.58
C GLU A 129 8.64 21.99 -4.85
N ILE A 130 8.13 20.93 -4.27
CA ILE A 130 6.83 20.94 -3.59
C ILE A 130 7.05 21.16 -2.08
N PRO A 131 6.53 22.26 -1.51
CA PRO A 131 6.62 22.49 -0.07
C PRO A 131 5.95 21.37 0.73
N TYR A 132 6.62 20.90 1.77
CA TYR A 132 6.04 19.98 2.72
C TYR A 132 5.38 20.78 3.85
N TRP A 133 4.11 20.51 4.14
CA TRP A 133 3.31 21.27 5.12
C TRP A 133 3.83 21.19 6.57
N ARG A 134 4.79 20.32 6.86
CA ARG A 134 5.46 20.27 8.18
C ARG A 134 6.73 21.12 8.16
N GLU A 135 7.69 20.74 7.32
CA GLU A 135 8.94 21.46 7.16
C GLU A 135 9.66 20.98 5.90
N GLY A 136 10.26 21.93 5.15
CA GLY A 136 11.06 21.63 3.97
C GLY A 136 10.23 21.30 2.74
N THR A 137 10.68 20.32 1.97
CA THR A 137 10.11 19.87 0.70
C THR A 137 9.79 18.38 0.72
N LEU A 138 8.96 17.92 -0.22
CA LEU A 138 8.43 16.55 -0.21
C LEU A 138 9.49 15.47 -0.44
N ASP A 139 10.64 15.80 -1.03
CA ASP A 139 11.77 14.87 -1.16
C ASP A 139 12.31 14.38 0.20
N LYS A 140 12.01 15.09 1.29
CA LYS A 140 12.36 14.75 2.67
C LYS A 140 11.23 14.06 3.44
N TYR A 141 10.09 13.82 2.78
CA TYR A 141 8.97 13.18 3.43
C TYR A 141 9.32 11.78 3.97
N ALA A 142 8.87 11.49 5.18
CA ALA A 142 8.84 10.16 5.74
C ALA A 142 7.46 9.90 6.38
N PRO A 143 6.93 8.68 6.33
CA PRO A 143 5.67 8.33 6.99
C PRO A 143 5.73 8.66 8.48
N TRP A 144 4.67 9.29 8.96
CA TRP A 144 4.57 9.72 10.35
C TRP A 144 3.14 9.57 10.85
N GLY A 145 3.01 9.23 12.12
CA GLY A 145 1.77 9.18 12.85
C GLY A 145 1.94 8.43 14.17
N ASP A 146 1.22 8.86 15.19
CA ASP A 146 1.13 8.22 16.50
C ASP A 146 -0.22 7.50 16.66
N TYR A 147 -0.79 7.06 15.56
CA TYR A 147 -2.09 6.42 15.46
C TYR A 147 -2.04 5.23 14.51
N VAL A 148 -3.02 4.37 14.64
CA VAL A 148 -3.24 3.20 13.79
C VAL A 148 -4.49 3.41 12.97
N VAL A 149 -4.42 3.07 11.70
CA VAL A 149 -5.54 3.11 10.77
C VAL A 149 -5.87 1.70 10.35
N VAL A 150 -7.14 1.33 10.40
CA VAL A 150 -7.65 0.04 9.90
C VAL A 150 -8.62 0.31 8.75
N LYS A 151 -8.38 -0.35 7.62
CA LYS A 151 -9.33 -0.42 6.50
C LYS A 151 -10.20 -1.66 6.68
N PHE A 152 -11.51 -1.50 6.55
CA PHE A 152 -12.48 -2.59 6.55
C PHE A 152 -13.32 -2.56 5.29
N CYS A 153 -13.56 -3.72 4.68
CA CYS A 153 -14.29 -3.83 3.42
C CYS A 153 -15.77 -4.12 3.61
N ARG A 154 -16.58 -3.64 2.69
CA ARG A 154 -17.98 -4.07 2.51
C ARG A 154 -18.02 -5.10 1.39
N TRP A 155 -18.18 -6.35 1.73
CA TRP A 155 -18.37 -7.44 0.77
C TRP A 155 -19.84 -7.54 0.39
N ALA A 156 -20.12 -7.67 -0.90
CA ALA A 156 -21.49 -7.70 -1.45
C ALA A 156 -21.80 -9.09 -1.98
N PHE A 157 -21.69 -10.12 -1.14
CA PHE A 157 -21.97 -11.52 -1.51
C PHE A 157 -23.37 -11.68 -2.08
N GLU A 158 -24.33 -10.91 -1.63
CA GLU A 158 -25.71 -10.88 -2.11
C GLU A 158 -25.84 -10.58 -3.62
N LYS A 159 -24.81 -9.99 -4.23
CA LYS A 159 -24.78 -9.74 -5.69
C LYS A 159 -24.28 -10.91 -6.52
N PHE A 160 -23.69 -11.92 -5.89
CA PHE A 160 -23.06 -13.06 -6.54
C PHE A 160 -23.90 -14.34 -6.33
N LYS A 161 -24.99 -14.48 -7.10
CA LYS A 161 -25.89 -15.62 -6.98
C LYS A 161 -25.16 -16.96 -7.24
N GLY A 162 -25.38 -17.94 -6.37
CA GLY A 162 -24.83 -19.29 -6.51
C GLY A 162 -23.35 -19.45 -6.15
N VAL A 163 -22.76 -18.45 -5.51
CA VAL A 163 -21.39 -18.48 -5.01
C VAL A 163 -21.42 -18.52 -3.48
N GLU A 164 -20.50 -19.26 -2.87
CA GLU A 164 -20.33 -19.26 -1.42
C GLU A 164 -19.94 -17.88 -0.91
N ASP A 165 -20.44 -17.51 0.27
CA ASP A 165 -20.06 -16.29 0.98
C ASP A 165 -18.67 -16.45 1.61
N LYS A 166 -17.66 -16.59 0.74
CA LYS A 166 -16.28 -16.83 1.11
C LYS A 166 -15.34 -15.91 0.35
N LEU A 167 -14.35 -15.38 1.06
CA LEU A 167 -13.26 -14.62 0.45
C LEU A 167 -12.27 -15.56 -0.26
N GLY A 168 -11.68 -15.06 -1.33
CA GLY A 168 -10.72 -15.79 -2.14
C GLY A 168 -10.00 -14.86 -3.11
N THR A 169 -9.47 -15.41 -4.18
CA THR A 169 -8.68 -14.66 -5.18
C THR A 169 -9.48 -13.68 -6.02
N GLN A 170 -10.81 -13.78 -6.00
CA GLN A 170 -11.70 -12.89 -6.73
C GLN A 170 -12.23 -11.80 -5.80
N MET A 171 -12.19 -10.54 -6.24
CA MET A 171 -12.67 -9.40 -5.46
C MET A 171 -14.19 -9.41 -5.29
N ARG A 172 -14.66 -9.28 -4.05
CA ARG A 172 -16.08 -9.23 -3.64
C ARG A 172 -16.46 -7.87 -3.04
N ALA A 173 -15.47 -7.08 -2.64
CA ALA A 173 -15.71 -5.78 -2.02
C ALA A 173 -16.30 -4.78 -3.02
N VAL A 174 -17.27 -4.02 -2.55
CA VAL A 174 -17.92 -2.93 -3.31
C VAL A 174 -17.67 -1.57 -2.66
N GLY A 175 -17.07 -1.53 -1.48
CA GLY A 175 -16.75 -0.33 -0.74
C GLY A 175 -15.86 -0.66 0.45
N GLU A 176 -15.38 0.40 1.10
CA GLU A 176 -14.50 0.30 2.25
C GLU A 176 -14.75 1.46 3.22
N ALA A 177 -14.44 1.23 4.48
CA ALA A 177 -14.42 2.22 5.53
C ALA A 177 -13.04 2.23 6.19
N MET A 178 -12.69 3.36 6.79
CA MET A 178 -11.46 3.55 7.53
C MET A 178 -11.79 3.96 8.96
N SER A 179 -11.14 3.33 9.92
CA SER A 179 -11.16 3.70 11.32
C SER A 179 -9.77 4.12 11.79
N ILE A 180 -9.71 4.93 12.83
CA ILE A 180 -8.47 5.45 13.39
C ILE A 180 -8.54 5.29 14.92
N GLY A 181 -7.44 4.81 15.51
CA GLY A 181 -7.28 4.72 16.97
C GLY A 181 -5.82 4.88 17.37
N LYS A 182 -5.53 5.04 18.64
CA LYS A 182 -4.14 5.07 19.15
C LYS A 182 -3.51 3.68 19.12
N THR A 183 -4.33 2.66 19.19
CA THR A 183 -3.92 1.26 19.14
C THR A 183 -4.74 0.52 18.08
N TYR A 184 -4.25 -0.64 17.65
CA TYR A 184 -5.01 -1.52 16.78
C TYR A 184 -6.40 -1.87 17.35
N LYS A 185 -6.47 -2.17 18.67
CA LYS A 185 -7.74 -2.52 19.32
C LYS A 185 -8.75 -1.36 19.34
N GLU A 186 -8.29 -0.13 19.43
CA GLU A 186 -9.17 1.05 19.37
C GLU A 186 -9.63 1.33 17.94
N ALA A 187 -8.76 1.09 16.95
CA ALA A 187 -9.09 1.28 15.56
C ALA A 187 -10.01 0.17 15.00
N PHE A 188 -9.87 -1.07 15.47
CA PHE A 188 -10.68 -2.22 15.10
C PHE A 188 -12.03 -2.20 15.82
#